data_4314454f65c908d3973a8ab7d01285b4
#
_entry.id   4314454f65c908d3973a8ab7d01285b4
#
_cell.length_a   1.000
_cell.length_b   1.000
_cell.length_c   1.000
_cell.angle_alpha   90.00
_cell.angle_beta   90.00
_cell.angle_gamma   90.00
#
_symmetry.space_group_name_H-M   'P 1'
#
loop_
_entity.id
_entity.type
_entity.pdbx_description
1 polymer ?
#
loop_
_entity_poly.entity_id
_entity_poly.type
_entity_poly.pdbx_seq_one_letter_code
_entity_poly.pdbx_strand_id
1 'polypeptide(L)'
;SGCDSEARGHEVYPVLFTHPANADKDWAIKSLDPKITYFTREWGDNVDDWNSHNSPSRVARNWGEQAMLIQAQHYAAPRYPFTCYDVLCRTPRQHVGGCLWHSFDHQRGYHPDPFYGGVMDVFRQPKYAYYMFKAQRSPEKQDRLFETGPMVYIAHEMTPFSPKDVTVYSNCDEVRLTYNKGGKTWTYTKPATKEGMPSPVITFKDIYDFMIDKNMSMRKKKQDEVFLLAEGIIDGKVVATHEVRPARRPEKVLLWVDNENTDLKADGSDFVTVVAAIADKNGNIKRLNNYYVKFHVEGEGRILGGANILANPAPVSYTHLRAHETVL
;
A
#
# COMPACT_ATOMS: atom_id res chain seq x y z
N SER A 1 -5.67 26.73 -6.88
CA SER A 1 -5.81 27.54 -8.10
C SER A 1 -5.11 28.90 -8.05
N GLY A 2 -4.74 29.45 -6.91
CA GLY A 2 -4.02 30.73 -6.79
C GLY A 2 -2.49 30.62 -6.76
N CYS A 3 -1.95 29.43 -6.62
CA CYS A 3 -0.51 29.27 -6.37
C CYS A 3 0.36 29.43 -7.63
N ASP A 4 -0.21 29.29 -8.82
CA ASP A 4 0.57 29.28 -10.06
C ASP A 4 1.01 30.66 -10.55
N SER A 5 0.25 31.71 -10.14
CA SER A 5 0.55 33.08 -10.55
C SER A 5 1.50 33.81 -9.59
N GLU A 6 1.52 33.42 -8.32
CA GLU A 6 2.33 34.08 -7.30
C GLU A 6 3.81 33.68 -7.35
N ALA A 7 4.09 32.46 -7.81
CA ALA A 7 5.47 31.98 -7.93
C ALA A 7 6.25 32.57 -9.12
N ARG A 8 5.57 33.16 -10.10
CA ARG A 8 6.19 33.69 -11.33
C ARG A 8 7.06 34.93 -11.14
N GLY A 9 7.00 35.56 -9.99
CA GLY A 9 7.70 36.82 -9.73
C GLY A 9 9.03 36.72 -8.98
N HIS A 10 9.43 35.55 -8.54
CA HIS A 10 10.62 35.39 -7.71
C HIS A 10 11.81 34.86 -8.51
N GLU A 11 12.72 35.72 -8.86
CA GLU A 11 14.00 35.37 -9.52
C GLU A 11 14.88 34.42 -8.70
N VAL A 12 14.59 34.30 -7.39
CA VAL A 12 15.39 33.50 -6.44
C VAL A 12 14.96 32.04 -6.38
N TYR A 13 13.73 31.69 -6.81
CA TYR A 13 13.18 30.34 -6.78
C TYR A 13 12.49 30.00 -8.11
N PRO A 14 13.21 29.54 -9.11
CA PRO A 14 12.64 29.24 -10.42
C PRO A 14 11.87 27.91 -10.45
N VAL A 15 10.98 27.71 -9.47
CA VAL A 15 10.13 26.53 -9.39
C VAL A 15 8.68 26.98 -9.51
N LEU A 16 8.00 26.55 -10.56
CA LEU A 16 6.58 26.76 -10.73
C LEU A 16 5.80 25.55 -10.19
N PHE A 17 4.90 25.81 -9.26
CA PHE A 17 3.96 24.79 -8.80
C PHE A 17 2.82 24.64 -9.82
N THR A 18 2.63 23.42 -10.31
CA THR A 18 1.56 23.09 -11.25
C THR A 18 0.42 22.36 -10.54
N HIS A 19 -0.78 22.56 -11.07
CA HIS A 19 -1.92 21.75 -10.63
C HIS A 19 -1.93 20.40 -11.35
N PRO A 20 -2.30 19.29 -10.68
CA PRO A 20 -2.33 17.95 -11.26
C PRO A 20 -3.09 17.85 -12.59
N ALA A 21 -4.21 18.55 -12.70
CA ALA A 21 -5.04 18.56 -13.91
C ALA A 21 -4.33 19.07 -15.16
N ASN A 22 -3.19 19.71 -15.02
CA ASN A 22 -2.43 20.27 -16.15
C ASN A 22 -1.31 19.33 -16.62
N ALA A 23 -0.90 18.37 -15.81
CA ALA A 23 0.20 17.44 -16.16
C ALA A 23 -0.18 16.43 -17.24
N ASP A 24 -1.46 16.15 -17.41
CA ASP A 24 -1.98 15.10 -18.31
C ASP A 24 -2.21 15.56 -19.76
N LYS A 25 -2.12 16.85 -19.99
CA LYS A 25 -2.50 17.39 -21.31
C LYS A 25 -1.23 17.74 -22.09
N ASP A 26 -1.15 17.20 -23.28
CA ASP A 26 -0.05 17.49 -24.21
C ASP A 26 0.26 18.99 -24.35
N TRP A 27 -0.76 19.85 -24.29
CA TRP A 27 -0.56 21.28 -24.37
C TRP A 27 0.13 21.85 -23.11
N ALA A 28 -0.16 21.33 -21.93
CA ALA A 28 0.49 21.77 -20.70
C ALA A 28 1.99 21.43 -20.73
N ILE A 29 2.33 20.23 -21.19
CA ILE A 29 3.73 19.81 -21.36
C ILE A 29 4.43 20.65 -22.44
N LYS A 30 3.77 20.90 -23.55
CA LYS A 30 4.30 21.72 -24.67
C LYS A 30 4.45 23.21 -24.34
N SER A 31 3.68 23.70 -23.39
CA SER A 31 3.74 25.13 -22.96
C SER A 31 4.72 25.38 -21.82
N LEU A 32 5.38 24.33 -21.29
CA LEU A 32 6.38 24.51 -20.25
C LEU A 32 7.60 25.29 -20.78
N ASP A 33 7.99 26.34 -20.07
CA ASP A 33 9.21 27.05 -20.35
C ASP A 33 10.41 26.13 -20.01
N PRO A 34 11.31 25.81 -20.97
CA PRO A 34 12.43 24.91 -20.73
C PRO A 34 13.45 25.45 -19.72
N LYS A 35 13.39 26.75 -19.38
CA LYS A 35 14.28 27.41 -18.41
C LYS A 35 13.71 27.35 -16.97
N ILE A 36 12.48 26.91 -16.78
CA ILE A 36 11.81 26.90 -15.50
C ILE A 36 11.69 25.46 -15.00
N THR A 37 11.97 25.25 -13.73
CA THR A 37 11.72 23.98 -13.03
C THR A 37 10.27 23.94 -12.55
N TYR A 38 9.62 22.82 -12.77
CA TYR A 38 8.22 22.60 -12.38
C TYR A 38 8.12 21.53 -11.30
N PHE A 39 7.14 21.70 -10.41
CA PHE A 39 6.82 20.76 -9.35
C PHE A 39 5.29 20.67 -9.19
N THR A 40 4.75 19.46 -9.16
CA THR A 40 3.32 19.26 -8.90
C THR A 40 3.09 19.30 -7.39
N ARG A 41 2.46 20.37 -6.90
CA ARG A 41 2.22 20.56 -5.48
C ARG A 41 1.40 19.43 -4.85
N GLU A 42 0.40 18.96 -5.58
CA GLU A 42 -0.54 17.96 -5.10
C GLU A 42 -1.11 17.14 -6.26
N TRP A 43 -1.13 15.83 -6.10
CA TRP A 43 -1.72 14.90 -7.06
C TRP A 43 -2.29 13.66 -6.37
N GLY A 44 -3.11 12.87 -7.07
CA GLY A 44 -3.66 11.60 -6.60
C GLY A 44 -5.09 11.69 -6.05
N ASP A 45 -5.56 12.85 -5.63
CA ASP A 45 -6.92 13.05 -5.16
C ASP A 45 -7.84 13.47 -6.31
N ASN A 46 -8.16 12.51 -7.16
CA ASN A 46 -9.12 12.73 -8.25
C ASN A 46 -10.54 12.47 -7.76
N VAL A 47 -11.19 13.52 -7.38
CA VAL A 47 -12.58 13.51 -6.89
C VAL A 47 -13.46 14.37 -7.77
N ASP A 48 -14.69 13.93 -7.98
CA ASP A 48 -15.69 14.68 -8.74
C ASP A 48 -16.14 15.93 -7.98
N ASP A 49 -16.12 15.88 -6.66
CA ASP A 49 -16.36 17.00 -5.77
C ASP A 49 -15.55 16.90 -4.46
N TRP A 50 -15.50 18.00 -3.71
CA TRP A 50 -14.78 18.11 -2.43
C TRP A 50 -15.21 17.11 -1.37
N ASN A 51 -16.44 16.67 -1.39
CA ASN A 51 -17.02 15.79 -0.39
C ASN A 51 -17.26 14.37 -0.91
N SER A 52 -16.85 14.09 -2.14
CA SER A 52 -17.07 12.78 -2.72
C SER A 52 -16.30 11.70 -1.97
N HIS A 53 -17.03 10.75 -1.39
CA HIS A 53 -16.50 9.55 -0.78
C HIS A 53 -16.39 8.39 -1.80
N ASN A 54 -16.81 8.62 -3.05
CA ASN A 54 -16.89 7.62 -4.10
C ASN A 54 -15.69 7.64 -5.05
N SER A 55 -14.64 8.39 -4.74
CA SER A 55 -13.45 8.43 -5.57
C SER A 55 -12.64 7.13 -5.45
N PRO A 56 -12.11 6.60 -6.54
CA PRO A 56 -11.19 5.46 -6.52
C PRO A 56 -9.93 5.70 -5.67
N SER A 57 -9.53 6.95 -5.46
CA SER A 57 -8.41 7.30 -4.59
C SER A 57 -8.75 7.24 -3.08
N ARG A 58 -10.03 7.22 -2.72
CA ARG A 58 -10.50 7.26 -1.32
C ARG A 58 -11.01 5.90 -0.89
N VAL A 59 -10.13 5.09 -0.36
CA VAL A 59 -10.41 3.72 0.02
C VAL A 59 -9.97 3.46 1.46
N ALA A 60 -10.92 3.17 2.34
CA ALA A 60 -10.61 2.68 3.66
C ALA A 60 -10.03 1.26 3.57
N ARG A 61 -8.99 0.97 4.34
CA ARG A 61 -8.36 -0.35 4.38
C ARG A 61 -9.36 -1.46 4.72
N ASN A 62 -10.32 -1.16 5.57
CA ASN A 62 -11.35 -2.10 6.00
C ASN A 62 -12.43 -2.37 4.94
N TRP A 63 -12.43 -1.68 3.79
CA TRP A 63 -13.30 -2.04 2.67
C TRP A 63 -12.79 -3.26 1.88
N GLY A 64 -11.61 -3.74 2.22
CA GLY A 64 -11.07 -5.01 1.75
C GLY A 64 -10.24 -4.93 0.48
N GLU A 65 -9.87 -6.09 0.02
CA GLU A 65 -8.89 -6.34 -1.04
C GLU A 65 -9.21 -5.61 -2.35
N GLN A 66 -10.43 -5.74 -2.85
CA GLN A 66 -10.80 -5.17 -4.15
C GLN A 66 -10.75 -3.64 -4.14
N ALA A 67 -11.20 -3.02 -3.06
CA ALA A 67 -11.15 -1.57 -2.91
C ALA A 67 -9.69 -1.07 -2.89
N MET A 68 -8.81 -1.74 -2.15
CA MET A 68 -7.38 -1.40 -2.11
C MET A 68 -6.68 -1.62 -3.45
N LEU A 69 -7.08 -2.63 -4.24
CA LEU A 69 -6.58 -2.84 -5.61
C LEU A 69 -6.99 -1.69 -6.55
N ILE A 70 -8.24 -1.25 -6.45
CA ILE A 70 -8.74 -0.11 -7.24
C ILE A 70 -7.94 1.15 -6.90
N GLN A 71 -7.72 1.44 -5.62
CA GLN A 71 -6.93 2.60 -5.19
C GLN A 71 -5.49 2.55 -5.73
N ALA A 72 -4.83 1.41 -5.57
CA ALA A 72 -3.46 1.24 -6.04
C ALA A 72 -3.36 1.40 -7.57
N GLN A 73 -4.31 0.84 -8.32
CA GLN A 73 -4.37 1.00 -9.77
C GLN A 73 -4.64 2.45 -10.18
N HIS A 74 -5.49 3.15 -9.43
CA HIS A 74 -5.78 4.55 -9.67
C HIS A 74 -4.54 5.43 -9.49
N TYR A 75 -3.77 5.21 -8.42
CA TYR A 75 -2.53 5.94 -8.20
C TYR A 75 -1.42 5.57 -9.18
N ALA A 76 -1.38 4.34 -9.66
CA ALA A 76 -0.38 3.88 -10.61
C ALA A 76 -0.64 4.41 -12.03
N ALA A 77 -1.67 3.92 -12.66
CA ALA A 77 -2.02 4.19 -14.06
C ALA A 77 -3.52 3.90 -14.29
N PRO A 78 -4.42 4.83 -13.99
CA PRO A 78 -5.85 4.64 -14.19
C PRO A 78 -6.19 4.57 -15.68
N ARG A 79 -7.36 4.03 -15.97
CA ARG A 79 -7.90 3.99 -17.35
C ARG A 79 -8.29 5.37 -17.89
N TYR A 80 -8.40 6.35 -17.02
CA TYR A 80 -8.78 7.72 -17.34
C TYR A 80 -7.54 8.62 -17.37
N PRO A 81 -7.56 9.72 -18.12
CA PRO A 81 -6.45 10.65 -18.20
C PRO A 81 -6.38 11.54 -16.95
N PHE A 82 -6.15 10.94 -15.79
CA PHE A 82 -5.88 11.64 -14.55
C PHE A 82 -4.41 11.69 -14.23
N THR A 83 -4.00 12.65 -13.42
CA THR A 83 -2.66 12.68 -12.88
C THR A 83 -2.44 11.46 -11.99
N CYS A 84 -1.49 10.65 -12.39
CA CYS A 84 -1.09 9.44 -11.71
C CYS A 84 0.43 9.30 -11.77
N TYR A 85 0.95 8.30 -11.10
CA TYR A 85 2.41 8.13 -11.03
C TYR A 85 3.03 7.85 -12.41
N ASP A 86 2.38 7.07 -13.26
CA ASP A 86 2.84 6.81 -14.63
C ASP A 86 2.95 8.09 -15.46
N VAL A 87 1.95 8.97 -15.39
CA VAL A 87 1.96 10.27 -16.07
C VAL A 87 3.10 11.15 -15.55
N LEU A 88 3.28 11.23 -14.24
CA LEU A 88 4.38 11.99 -13.63
C LEU A 88 5.75 11.49 -14.11
N CYS A 89 5.91 10.19 -14.27
CA CYS A 89 7.15 9.59 -14.78
C CYS A 89 7.43 9.89 -16.26
N ARG A 90 6.40 10.29 -17.03
CA ARG A 90 6.52 10.65 -18.47
C ARG A 90 6.73 12.15 -18.70
N THR A 91 6.69 12.97 -17.66
CA THR A 91 6.86 14.41 -17.79
C THR A 91 8.32 14.77 -18.16
N PRO A 92 8.53 15.94 -18.82
CA PRO A 92 9.88 16.42 -19.16
C PRO A 92 10.79 16.59 -17.94
N ARG A 93 12.10 16.55 -18.16
CA ARG A 93 13.12 16.62 -17.09
C ARG A 93 13.02 17.84 -16.19
N GLN A 94 12.49 18.96 -16.70
CA GLN A 94 12.27 20.16 -15.90
C GLN A 94 11.13 19.99 -14.86
N HIS A 95 10.29 18.97 -14.99
CA HIS A 95 9.34 18.59 -13.96
C HIS A 95 10.04 17.65 -12.96
N VAL A 96 10.35 18.16 -11.78
CA VAL A 96 11.24 17.49 -10.83
C VAL A 96 10.50 16.61 -9.80
N GLY A 97 9.18 16.51 -9.89
CA GLY A 97 8.38 15.65 -9.04
C GLY A 97 7.08 16.25 -8.54
N GLY A 98 6.52 15.63 -7.53
CA GLY A 98 5.27 16.09 -6.94
C GLY A 98 4.95 15.43 -5.60
N CYS A 99 4.01 16.01 -4.86
CA CYS A 99 3.52 15.47 -3.60
C CYS A 99 2.21 14.72 -3.79
N LEU A 100 2.19 13.46 -3.37
CA LEU A 100 0.96 12.68 -3.35
C LEU A 100 0.03 13.21 -2.25
N TRP A 101 -1.20 13.47 -2.57
CA TRP A 101 -2.27 13.61 -1.62
C TRP A 101 -3.03 12.29 -1.50
N HIS A 102 -2.73 11.46 -0.48
CA HIS A 102 -1.77 11.73 0.57
C HIS A 102 -1.17 10.46 1.21
N SER A 103 -0.31 10.63 2.22
CA SER A 103 0.40 9.51 2.82
C SER A 103 -0.47 8.67 3.77
N PHE A 104 -1.31 9.32 4.59
CA PHE A 104 -2.07 8.67 5.66
C PHE A 104 -3.53 9.08 5.64
N ASP A 105 -4.44 8.16 5.91
CA ASP A 105 -5.82 8.51 6.20
C ASP A 105 -5.85 9.48 7.40
N HIS A 106 -6.68 10.49 7.34
CA HIS A 106 -6.76 11.48 8.39
C HIS A 106 -8.14 12.10 8.51
N GLN A 107 -8.44 12.63 9.69
CA GLN A 107 -9.68 13.38 9.93
C GLN A 107 -9.50 14.84 9.50
N ARG A 108 -10.40 15.33 8.65
CA ARG A 108 -10.37 16.71 8.13
C ARG A 108 -11.18 17.71 8.96
N GLY A 109 -11.98 17.24 9.91
CA GLY A 109 -12.73 18.07 10.82
C GLY A 109 -14.09 18.60 10.30
N TYR A 110 -14.38 18.51 9.02
CA TYR A 110 -15.65 18.97 8.43
C TYR A 110 -16.55 17.83 7.92
N HIS A 111 -16.14 16.60 8.10
CA HIS A 111 -16.90 15.39 7.77
C HIS A 111 -16.77 14.37 8.89
N PRO A 112 -17.83 13.61 9.21
CA PRO A 112 -17.79 12.58 10.27
C PRO A 112 -16.80 11.45 9.94
N ASP A 113 -16.67 11.09 8.66
CA ASP A 113 -15.75 10.05 8.24
C ASP A 113 -14.35 10.60 7.97
N PRO A 114 -13.30 9.81 8.26
CA PRO A 114 -11.94 10.14 7.85
C PRO A 114 -11.82 10.28 6.33
N PHE A 115 -10.82 11.03 5.91
CA PHE A 115 -10.43 11.11 4.52
C PHE A 115 -9.52 9.90 4.19
N TYR A 116 -10.02 8.99 3.37
CA TYR A 116 -9.39 7.67 3.12
C TYR A 116 -8.41 7.66 1.95
N GLY A 117 -7.89 8.78 1.52
CA GLY A 117 -6.94 8.86 0.39
C GLY A 117 -5.51 8.44 0.71
N GLY A 118 -5.21 8.06 1.95
CA GLY A 118 -3.88 7.63 2.35
C GLY A 118 -3.41 6.33 1.70
N VAL A 119 -2.11 6.21 1.45
CA VAL A 119 -1.48 4.93 1.08
C VAL A 119 -1.33 4.02 2.29
N MET A 120 -1.43 4.58 3.48
CA MET A 120 -1.56 3.90 4.77
C MET A 120 -2.83 4.37 5.48
N ASP A 121 -3.36 3.55 6.37
CA ASP A 121 -4.50 3.93 7.20
C ASP A 121 -4.10 4.89 8.35
N VAL A 122 -5.06 5.28 9.18
CA VAL A 122 -4.82 6.18 10.34
C VAL A 122 -3.83 5.61 11.36
N PHE A 123 -3.66 4.30 11.39
CA PHE A 123 -2.73 3.59 12.27
C PHE A 123 -1.40 3.28 11.61
N ARG A 124 -1.11 3.85 10.43
CA ARG A 124 0.11 3.63 9.65
C ARG A 124 0.23 2.22 9.05
N GLN A 125 -0.88 1.47 9.02
CA GLN A 125 -0.85 0.16 8.37
C GLN A 125 -1.00 0.30 6.86
N PRO A 126 -0.14 -0.38 6.07
CA PRO A 126 -0.08 -0.19 4.63
C PRO A 126 -1.33 -0.72 3.93
N LYS A 127 -1.80 0.02 2.93
CA LYS A 127 -2.71 -0.45 1.90
C LYS A 127 -1.91 -0.98 0.70
N TYR A 128 -2.56 -1.51 -0.32
CA TYR A 128 -1.84 -2.01 -1.50
C TYR A 128 -1.09 -0.93 -2.27
N ALA A 129 -1.60 0.31 -2.26
CA ALA A 129 -0.91 1.45 -2.84
C ALA A 129 0.47 1.71 -2.24
N TYR A 130 0.68 1.44 -0.95
CA TYR A 130 2.00 1.52 -0.32
C TYR A 130 3.02 0.61 -1.01
N TYR A 131 2.66 -0.65 -1.24
CA TYR A 131 3.56 -1.62 -1.88
C TYR A 131 3.76 -1.32 -3.37
N MET A 132 2.74 -0.76 -4.04
CA MET A 132 2.86 -0.26 -5.40
C MET A 132 3.93 0.85 -5.48
N PHE A 133 3.90 1.83 -4.56
CA PHE A 133 4.92 2.88 -4.51
C PHE A 133 6.29 2.36 -4.05
N LYS A 134 6.33 1.45 -3.08
CA LYS A 134 7.58 0.81 -2.63
C LYS A 134 8.30 0.11 -3.78
N ALA A 135 7.57 -0.51 -4.68
CA ALA A 135 8.11 -1.15 -5.88
C ALA A 135 8.73 -0.15 -6.90
N GLN A 136 8.51 1.15 -6.75
CA GLN A 136 9.13 2.15 -7.63
C GLN A 136 10.55 2.55 -7.18
N ARG A 137 10.99 2.08 -6.02
CA ARG A 137 12.34 2.35 -5.50
C ARG A 137 13.37 1.44 -6.15
N SER A 138 14.64 1.87 -6.12
CA SER A 138 15.75 1.04 -6.59
C SER A 138 15.80 -0.31 -5.88
N PRO A 139 16.05 -1.42 -6.60
CA PRO A 139 16.32 -2.70 -5.99
C PRO A 139 17.70 -2.77 -5.31
N GLU A 140 18.56 -1.80 -5.52
CA GLU A 140 19.84 -1.70 -4.83
C GLU A 140 19.62 -1.38 -3.35
N LYS A 141 20.22 -2.19 -2.49
CA LYS A 141 20.16 -1.94 -1.05
C LYS A 141 21.04 -0.74 -0.72
N GLN A 142 20.41 0.33 -0.23
CA GLN A 142 21.11 1.52 0.24
C GLN A 142 21.03 1.57 1.77
N ASP A 143 22.15 1.84 2.39
CA ASP A 143 22.29 1.91 3.85
C ASP A 143 21.82 3.29 4.35
N ARG A 144 20.52 3.56 4.33
CA ARG A 144 19.96 4.88 4.67
C ARG A 144 18.54 4.79 5.21
N LEU A 145 18.01 5.97 5.59
CA LEU A 145 16.67 6.27 6.12
C LEU A 145 15.47 5.72 5.29
N PHE A 146 15.72 5.17 4.11
CA PHE A 146 14.66 4.66 3.25
C PHE A 146 14.82 3.15 3.09
N GLU A 147 13.76 2.42 3.26
CA GLU A 147 13.70 1.01 2.88
C GLU A 147 13.90 0.87 1.37
N THR A 148 15.08 0.46 0.97
CA THR A 148 15.44 0.08 -0.39
C THR A 148 15.86 -1.37 -0.45
N GLY A 149 16.00 -1.90 -1.64
CA GLY A 149 16.36 -3.28 -1.87
C GLY A 149 15.33 -4.02 -2.72
N PRO A 150 15.64 -5.26 -3.11
CA PRO A 150 14.72 -6.06 -3.90
C PRO A 150 13.42 -6.33 -3.14
N MET A 151 12.29 -6.21 -3.83
CA MET A 151 10.99 -6.53 -3.25
C MET A 151 10.06 -7.19 -4.27
N VAL A 152 9.21 -8.06 -3.77
CA VAL A 152 8.05 -8.60 -4.44
C VAL A 152 6.91 -8.69 -3.44
N TYR A 153 5.69 -8.32 -3.83
CA TYR A 153 4.51 -8.34 -2.97
C TYR A 153 3.28 -8.79 -3.75
N ILE A 154 2.61 -9.83 -3.27
CA ILE A 154 1.35 -10.34 -3.81
C ILE A 154 0.21 -9.55 -3.16
N ALA A 155 -0.52 -8.76 -3.95
CA ALA A 155 -1.71 -8.06 -3.51
C ALA A 155 -2.94 -8.94 -3.74
N HIS A 156 -3.07 -10.00 -2.92
CA HIS A 156 -4.13 -10.99 -2.99
C HIS A 156 -4.28 -11.69 -1.64
N GLU A 157 -5.50 -11.96 -1.22
CA GLU A 157 -5.79 -12.50 0.12
C GLU A 157 -6.22 -13.97 0.13
N MET A 158 -6.39 -14.59 -1.02
CA MET A 158 -6.84 -15.98 -1.18
C MET A 158 -8.13 -16.29 -0.43
N THR A 159 -9.11 -15.40 -0.50
CA THR A 159 -10.44 -15.55 0.10
C THR A 159 -11.47 -15.98 -0.94
N PRO A 160 -12.69 -16.42 -0.53
CA PRO A 160 -13.78 -16.68 -1.48
C PRO A 160 -14.20 -15.50 -2.34
N PHE A 161 -13.83 -14.27 -1.93
CA PHE A 161 -14.17 -13.02 -2.60
C PHE A 161 -12.99 -12.40 -3.34
N SER A 162 -11.82 -13.02 -3.25
CA SER A 162 -10.63 -12.57 -3.98
C SER A 162 -10.81 -12.70 -5.49
N PRO A 163 -10.25 -11.77 -6.28
CA PRO A 163 -10.32 -11.82 -7.74
C PRO A 163 -9.59 -13.04 -8.29
N LYS A 164 -9.96 -13.47 -9.49
CA LYS A 164 -9.21 -14.52 -10.20
C LYS A 164 -7.83 -14.05 -10.64
N ASP A 165 -7.71 -12.78 -10.97
CA ASP A 165 -6.46 -12.14 -11.34
C ASP A 165 -5.59 -11.92 -10.10
N VAL A 166 -4.32 -12.23 -10.18
CA VAL A 166 -3.36 -12.00 -9.10
C VAL A 166 -2.49 -10.79 -9.45
N THR A 167 -2.58 -9.74 -8.64
CA THR A 167 -1.76 -8.54 -8.78
C THR A 167 -0.49 -8.67 -7.94
N VAL A 168 0.65 -8.32 -8.53
CA VAL A 168 1.96 -8.33 -7.88
C VAL A 168 2.68 -7.00 -8.11
N TYR A 169 3.33 -6.49 -7.08
CA TYR A 169 4.21 -5.33 -7.14
C TYR A 169 5.64 -5.77 -6.92
N SER A 170 6.57 -5.35 -7.79
CA SER A 170 7.97 -5.73 -7.69
C SER A 170 8.87 -4.73 -8.38
N ASN A 171 10.06 -4.51 -7.84
CA ASN A 171 11.14 -3.76 -8.49
C ASN A 171 12.19 -4.66 -9.14
N CYS A 172 12.00 -5.98 -9.11
CA CYS A 172 12.89 -6.95 -9.74
C CYS A 172 12.72 -6.97 -11.27
N ASP A 173 13.69 -7.54 -11.97
CA ASP A 173 13.67 -7.62 -13.43
C ASP A 173 12.67 -8.65 -13.94
N GLU A 174 12.48 -9.72 -13.15
CA GLU A 174 11.55 -10.79 -13.46
C GLU A 174 10.77 -11.19 -12.20
N VAL A 175 9.53 -11.60 -12.38
CA VAL A 175 8.68 -12.15 -11.31
C VAL A 175 8.13 -13.49 -11.75
N ARG A 176 8.36 -14.50 -10.93
CA ARG A 176 7.76 -15.83 -11.10
C ARG A 176 6.68 -16.05 -10.04
N LEU A 177 5.46 -16.33 -10.50
CA LEU A 177 4.32 -16.63 -9.64
C LEU A 177 3.99 -18.11 -9.73
N THR A 178 3.95 -18.80 -8.60
CA THR A 178 3.50 -20.20 -8.48
C THR A 178 2.19 -20.27 -7.71
N TYR A 179 1.23 -21.02 -8.23
CA TYR A 179 -0.04 -21.29 -7.57
C TYR A 179 -0.13 -22.76 -7.17
N ASN A 180 -0.14 -23.03 -5.89
CA ASN A 180 -0.15 -24.33 -5.25
C ASN A 180 1.12 -25.20 -5.52
N LYS A 181 1.41 -26.12 -4.62
CA LYS A 181 2.55 -27.04 -4.77
C LYS A 181 2.38 -27.96 -5.97
N GLY A 182 3.37 -27.95 -6.86
CA GLY A 182 3.32 -28.71 -8.10
C GLY A 182 2.30 -28.18 -9.11
N GLY A 183 1.77 -26.97 -8.86
CA GLY A 183 0.86 -26.27 -9.75
C GLY A 183 1.55 -25.54 -10.88
N LYS A 184 0.77 -24.70 -11.56
CA LYS A 184 1.30 -23.90 -12.67
C LYS A 184 2.15 -22.75 -12.17
N THR A 185 3.09 -22.34 -13.00
CA THR A 185 3.96 -21.19 -12.78
C THR A 185 3.85 -20.24 -13.96
N TRP A 186 3.84 -18.96 -13.68
CA TRP A 186 3.79 -17.87 -14.66
C TRP A 186 4.98 -16.95 -14.42
N THR A 187 5.55 -16.44 -15.50
CA THR A 187 6.67 -15.51 -15.44
C THR A 187 6.30 -14.19 -16.10
N TYR A 188 6.67 -13.11 -15.47
CA TYR A 188 6.62 -11.75 -16.00
C TYR A 188 8.06 -11.22 -16.09
N THR A 189 8.43 -10.71 -17.25
CA THR A 189 9.71 -10.03 -17.45
C THR A 189 9.45 -8.53 -17.65
N LYS A 190 10.17 -7.72 -16.90
CA LYS A 190 10.05 -6.26 -16.97
C LYS A 190 10.47 -5.76 -18.33
N PRO A 191 9.68 -4.90 -18.99
CA PRO A 191 10.07 -4.34 -20.28
C PRO A 191 11.39 -3.57 -20.21
N ALA A 192 12.21 -3.71 -21.24
CA ALA A 192 13.47 -2.97 -21.34
C ALA A 192 13.28 -1.46 -21.58
N THR A 193 12.14 -1.06 -22.12
CA THR A 193 11.79 0.35 -22.36
C THR A 193 11.39 1.03 -21.05
N LYS A 194 12.10 2.11 -20.71
CA LYS A 194 11.89 2.87 -19.46
C LYS A 194 10.93 4.06 -19.69
N GLU A 195 9.80 3.83 -20.31
CA GLU A 195 8.76 4.85 -20.38
C GLU A 195 7.75 4.68 -19.25
N GLY A 196 7.42 5.76 -18.55
CA GLY A 196 6.47 5.76 -17.44
C GLY A 196 7.02 5.19 -16.14
N MET A 197 6.21 4.44 -15.43
CA MET A 197 6.58 3.88 -14.12
C MET A 197 7.83 2.99 -14.21
N PRO A 198 8.82 3.16 -13.30
CA PRO A 198 9.98 2.28 -13.22
C PRO A 198 9.64 0.80 -13.05
N SER A 199 8.58 0.52 -12.32
CA SER A 199 8.07 -0.85 -12.08
C SER A 199 6.56 -0.90 -12.31
N PRO A 200 6.12 -1.31 -13.50
CA PRO A 200 4.70 -1.43 -13.83
C PRO A 200 3.96 -2.40 -12.91
N VAL A 201 2.67 -2.17 -12.74
CA VAL A 201 1.80 -3.11 -12.01
C VAL A 201 1.70 -4.42 -12.80
N ILE A 202 2.04 -5.52 -12.16
CA ILE A 202 2.00 -6.86 -12.75
C ILE A 202 0.65 -7.49 -12.43
N THR A 203 -0.05 -7.98 -13.45
CA THR A 203 -1.30 -8.71 -13.27
C THR A 203 -1.25 -10.03 -14.02
N PHE A 204 -1.25 -11.12 -13.27
CA PHE A 204 -1.40 -12.47 -13.79
C PHE A 204 -2.88 -12.79 -13.91
N LYS A 205 -3.34 -13.10 -15.13
CA LYS A 205 -4.75 -13.28 -15.46
C LYS A 205 -5.25 -14.69 -15.18
N ASP A 206 -6.48 -14.82 -14.65
CA ASP A 206 -7.20 -16.09 -14.45
C ASP A 206 -6.39 -17.14 -13.68
N ILE A 207 -5.71 -16.73 -12.60
CA ILE A 207 -4.84 -17.61 -11.80
C ILE A 207 -5.62 -18.29 -10.69
N TYR A 208 -6.30 -17.49 -9.86
CA TYR A 208 -6.89 -17.95 -8.62
C TYR A 208 -8.27 -18.57 -8.80
N ASP A 209 -8.48 -19.74 -8.18
CA ASP A 209 -9.78 -20.39 -8.09
C ASP A 209 -10.01 -20.94 -6.67
N PHE A 210 -10.91 -20.28 -5.94
CA PHE A 210 -11.28 -20.72 -4.58
C PHE A 210 -11.75 -22.16 -4.52
N MET A 211 -12.44 -22.68 -5.54
CA MET A 211 -12.94 -24.06 -5.53
C MET A 211 -11.81 -25.08 -5.66
N ILE A 212 -10.74 -24.75 -6.35
CA ILE A 212 -9.50 -25.58 -6.39
C ILE A 212 -8.90 -25.64 -4.99
N ASP A 213 -8.71 -24.50 -4.34
CA ASP A 213 -8.16 -24.41 -2.98
C ASP A 213 -9.00 -25.14 -1.95
N LYS A 214 -10.31 -24.95 -2.00
CA LYS A 214 -11.27 -25.67 -1.14
C LYS A 214 -11.18 -27.19 -1.34
N ASN A 215 -11.09 -27.64 -2.59
CA ASN A 215 -10.96 -29.05 -2.89
C ASN A 215 -9.63 -29.64 -2.37
N MET A 216 -8.53 -28.95 -2.59
CA MET A 216 -7.21 -29.36 -2.06
C MET A 216 -7.20 -29.36 -0.54
N SER A 217 -7.66 -28.29 0.09
CA SER A 217 -7.60 -28.11 1.53
C SER A 217 -8.53 -29.07 2.28
N MET A 218 -9.78 -29.20 1.83
CA MET A 218 -10.80 -29.95 2.57
C MET A 218 -10.88 -31.43 2.13
N ARG A 219 -11.00 -31.69 0.86
CA ARG A 219 -11.19 -33.06 0.35
C ARG A 219 -9.92 -33.86 0.30
N LYS A 220 -8.85 -33.25 -0.20
CA LYS A 220 -7.54 -33.91 -0.34
C LYS A 220 -6.66 -33.79 0.90
N LYS A 221 -7.07 -33.01 1.91
CA LYS A 221 -6.31 -32.71 3.13
C LYS A 221 -4.90 -32.17 2.88
N LYS A 222 -4.69 -31.53 1.72
CA LYS A 222 -3.39 -31.00 1.26
C LYS A 222 -3.30 -29.49 1.53
N GLN A 223 -3.61 -29.12 2.72
CA GLN A 223 -3.73 -27.72 3.11
C GLN A 223 -2.42 -26.95 3.01
N ASP A 224 -1.32 -27.60 3.32
CA ASP A 224 0.02 -26.99 3.28
C ASP A 224 0.58 -26.86 1.84
N GLU A 225 -0.14 -27.43 0.88
CA GLU A 225 0.19 -27.31 -0.54
C GLU A 225 -0.56 -26.15 -1.23
N VAL A 226 -1.46 -25.45 -0.51
CA VAL A 226 -2.27 -24.33 -1.02
C VAL A 226 -1.61 -23.01 -0.69
N PHE A 227 -1.13 -22.30 -1.72
CA PHE A 227 -0.48 -21.00 -1.59
C PHE A 227 -0.34 -20.28 -2.93
N LEU A 228 -0.09 -18.98 -2.86
CA LEU A 228 0.51 -18.20 -3.92
C LEU A 228 1.94 -17.84 -3.47
N LEU A 229 2.92 -18.10 -4.29
CA LEU A 229 4.31 -17.72 -4.06
C LEU A 229 4.81 -16.87 -5.23
N ALA A 230 5.25 -15.66 -4.94
CA ALA A 230 5.94 -14.82 -5.89
C ALA A 230 7.44 -14.75 -5.53
N GLU A 231 8.27 -14.91 -6.55
CA GLU A 231 9.71 -14.83 -6.48
C GLU A 231 10.17 -13.68 -7.38
N GLY A 232 10.85 -12.70 -6.80
CA GLY A 232 11.51 -11.62 -7.52
C GLY A 232 12.92 -12.02 -7.92
N ILE A 233 13.27 -11.86 -9.19
CA ILE A 233 14.50 -12.35 -9.79
C ILE A 233 15.28 -11.17 -10.38
N ILE A 234 16.58 -11.09 -10.05
CA ILE A 234 17.55 -10.15 -10.62
C ILE A 234 18.78 -10.97 -11.04
N ASP A 235 19.29 -10.75 -12.23
CA ASP A 235 20.44 -11.49 -12.78
C ASP A 235 20.28 -13.02 -12.68
N GLY A 236 19.06 -13.52 -12.91
CA GLY A 236 18.73 -14.95 -12.86
C GLY A 236 18.68 -15.55 -11.45
N LYS A 237 18.82 -14.74 -10.39
CA LYS A 237 18.80 -15.19 -9.00
C LYS A 237 17.53 -14.70 -8.30
N VAL A 238 16.92 -15.55 -7.50
CA VAL A 238 15.82 -15.17 -6.60
C VAL A 238 16.40 -14.31 -5.47
N VAL A 239 15.95 -13.06 -5.39
CA VAL A 239 16.43 -12.06 -4.42
C VAL A 239 15.35 -11.60 -3.43
N ALA A 240 14.09 -11.87 -3.74
CA ALA A 240 12.97 -11.57 -2.86
C ALA A 240 11.86 -12.60 -3.04
N THR A 241 11.12 -12.90 -1.99
CA THR A 241 9.96 -13.79 -2.03
C THR A 241 8.81 -13.23 -1.21
N HIS A 242 7.59 -13.50 -1.67
CA HIS A 242 6.39 -13.25 -0.87
C HIS A 242 5.41 -14.40 -1.08
N GLU A 243 4.89 -14.92 0.04
CA GLU A 243 3.94 -16.02 0.04
C GLU A 243 2.63 -15.59 0.69
N VAL A 244 1.52 -15.99 0.10
CA VAL A 244 0.18 -15.82 0.64
C VAL A 244 -0.50 -17.16 0.77
N ARG A 245 -1.13 -17.42 1.91
CA ARG A 245 -1.90 -18.63 2.21
C ARG A 245 -3.31 -18.30 2.67
N PRO A 246 -4.31 -19.08 2.27
CA PRO A 246 -5.65 -18.90 2.78
C PRO A 246 -5.71 -19.30 4.26
N ALA A 247 -6.24 -18.42 5.11
CA ALA A 247 -6.44 -18.73 6.52
C ALA A 247 -7.61 -19.70 6.71
N ARG A 248 -7.44 -20.60 7.65
CA ARG A 248 -8.44 -21.60 8.04
C ARG A 248 -9.31 -21.11 9.18
N ARG A 249 -9.76 -22.06 10.04
CA ARG A 249 -10.51 -21.74 11.26
C ARG A 249 -9.64 -20.89 12.17
N PRO A 250 -10.19 -19.80 12.75
CA PRO A 250 -9.49 -18.99 13.72
C PRO A 250 -9.14 -19.83 14.97
N GLU A 251 -7.90 -19.76 15.43
CA GLU A 251 -7.44 -20.51 16.60
C GLU A 251 -6.61 -19.67 17.56
N LYS A 252 -6.02 -18.53 17.08
CA LYS A 252 -5.17 -17.69 17.92
C LYS A 252 -5.24 -16.22 17.55
N VAL A 253 -4.80 -15.39 18.47
CA VAL A 253 -4.51 -13.98 18.23
C VAL A 253 -3.00 -13.85 18.10
N LEU A 254 -2.55 -13.23 17.02
CA LEU A 254 -1.18 -12.72 16.89
C LEU A 254 -1.16 -11.33 17.47
N LEU A 255 -0.08 -11.00 18.19
CA LEU A 255 0.12 -9.69 18.76
C LEU A 255 1.55 -9.25 18.49
N TRP A 256 1.73 -8.02 18.03
CA TRP A 256 3.06 -7.42 17.88
C TRP A 256 3.00 -5.90 18.07
N VAL A 257 4.15 -5.33 18.33
CA VAL A 257 4.35 -3.89 18.44
C VAL A 257 4.95 -3.40 17.13
N ASP A 258 4.33 -2.37 16.56
CA ASP A 258 4.85 -1.69 15.37
C ASP A 258 5.74 -0.52 15.83
N ASN A 259 7.01 -0.85 16.07
CA ASN A 259 8.01 0.10 16.55
C ASN A 259 9.35 -0.04 15.83
N GLU A 260 9.34 -0.43 14.56
CA GLU A 260 10.57 -0.61 13.79
C GLU A 260 11.49 0.61 13.90
N ASN A 261 12.71 0.37 14.37
CA ASN A 261 13.76 1.38 14.59
C ASN A 261 13.40 2.49 15.60
N THR A 262 12.45 2.25 16.50
CA THR A 262 12.06 3.21 17.53
C THR A 262 12.02 2.53 18.90
N ASP A 263 12.81 3.03 19.83
CA ASP A 263 12.73 2.62 21.23
C ASP A 263 11.69 3.48 21.96
N LEU A 264 10.73 2.83 22.62
CA LEU A 264 9.73 3.52 23.42
C LEU A 264 10.38 4.12 24.67
N LYS A 265 10.29 5.43 24.83
CA LYS A 265 10.78 6.15 26.00
C LYS A 265 9.64 6.44 26.96
N ALA A 266 9.86 6.19 28.24
CA ALA A 266 8.88 6.47 29.30
C ALA A 266 8.91 7.95 29.72
N ASP A 267 8.77 8.87 28.77
CA ASP A 267 8.80 10.33 28.97
C ASP A 267 7.40 10.97 29.01
N GLY A 268 6.36 10.14 29.02
CA GLY A 268 4.98 10.60 29.01
C GLY A 268 4.49 11.17 27.68
N SER A 269 5.31 11.17 26.63
CA SER A 269 4.92 11.62 25.28
C SER A 269 4.97 10.51 24.23
N ASP A 270 5.87 9.55 24.37
CA ASP A 270 6.04 8.46 23.41
C ASP A 270 4.89 7.45 23.46
N PHE A 271 4.61 6.87 22.31
CA PHE A 271 3.65 5.77 22.16
C PHE A 271 4.07 4.80 21.05
N VAL A 272 3.56 3.60 21.11
CA VAL A 272 3.73 2.59 20.08
C VAL A 272 2.37 2.07 19.62
N THR A 273 2.28 1.67 18.36
CA THR A 273 1.10 0.99 17.84
C THR A 273 1.19 -0.50 18.17
N VAL A 274 0.19 -1.00 18.89
CA VAL A 274 0.05 -2.43 19.14
C VAL A 274 -0.95 -3.01 18.15
N VAL A 275 -0.54 -4.02 17.42
CA VAL A 275 -1.31 -4.65 16.35
C VAL A 275 -1.71 -6.05 16.79
N ALA A 276 -2.99 -6.39 16.64
CA ALA A 276 -3.50 -7.73 16.89
C ALA A 276 -4.19 -8.28 15.64
N ALA A 277 -3.95 -9.53 15.33
CA ALA A 277 -4.59 -10.21 14.20
C ALA A 277 -5.19 -11.55 14.61
N ILE A 278 -6.40 -11.83 14.14
CA ILE A 278 -6.99 -13.16 14.23
C ILE A 278 -6.31 -14.07 13.21
N ALA A 279 -5.82 -15.20 13.65
CA ALA A 279 -5.09 -16.15 12.80
C ALA A 279 -5.51 -17.60 13.02
N ASP A 280 -5.23 -18.44 12.05
CA ASP A 280 -5.34 -19.88 12.18
C ASP A 280 -4.15 -20.47 12.97
N LYS A 281 -4.16 -21.77 13.19
CA LYS A 281 -3.09 -22.47 13.93
C LYS A 281 -1.69 -22.26 13.34
N ASN A 282 -1.59 -22.07 12.03
CA ASN A 282 -0.33 -21.89 11.31
C ASN A 282 0.14 -20.42 11.29
N GLY A 283 -0.68 -19.48 11.78
CA GLY A 283 -0.37 -18.06 11.78
C GLY A 283 -0.88 -17.31 10.55
N ASN A 284 -1.65 -17.94 9.67
CA ASN A 284 -2.24 -17.23 8.54
C ASN A 284 -3.38 -16.34 9.05
N ILE A 285 -3.30 -15.06 8.72
CA ILE A 285 -4.27 -14.05 9.18
C ILE A 285 -5.62 -14.28 8.53
N LYS A 286 -6.65 -14.40 9.36
CA LYS A 286 -8.04 -14.57 8.92
C LYS A 286 -8.61 -13.25 8.43
N ARG A 287 -8.59 -13.04 7.12
CA ARG A 287 -9.02 -11.79 6.48
C ARG A 287 -10.52 -11.52 6.65
N LEU A 288 -11.33 -12.56 6.52
CA LEU A 288 -12.78 -12.48 6.72
C LEU A 288 -13.14 -12.98 8.11
N ASN A 289 -13.35 -12.06 9.02
CA ASN A 289 -13.79 -12.38 10.39
C ASN A 289 -14.62 -11.23 10.97
N ASN A 290 -15.29 -11.48 12.08
CA ASN A 290 -16.10 -10.51 12.83
C ASN A 290 -15.86 -10.65 14.35
N TYR A 291 -14.66 -11.03 14.75
CA TYR A 291 -14.29 -11.13 16.15
C TYR A 291 -13.92 -9.77 16.73
N TYR A 292 -14.23 -9.60 18.02
CA TYR A 292 -13.70 -8.49 18.80
C TYR A 292 -12.38 -8.91 19.45
N VAL A 293 -11.41 -8.01 19.42
CA VAL A 293 -10.16 -8.13 20.18
C VAL A 293 -10.22 -7.13 21.33
N LYS A 294 -10.06 -7.64 22.55
CA LYS A 294 -9.96 -6.81 23.74
C LYS A 294 -8.51 -6.70 24.16
N PHE A 295 -8.02 -5.48 24.21
CA PHE A 295 -6.69 -5.19 24.72
C PHE A 295 -6.74 -4.93 26.22
N HIS A 296 -5.75 -5.46 26.93
CA HIS A 296 -5.49 -5.22 28.34
C HIS A 296 -4.03 -4.90 28.54
N VAL A 297 -3.73 -3.94 29.39
CA VAL A 297 -2.38 -3.51 29.74
C VAL A 297 -2.20 -3.64 31.22
N GLU A 298 -1.08 -4.25 31.63
CA GLU A 298 -0.61 -4.32 33.01
C GLU A 298 0.74 -3.61 33.09
N GLY A 299 0.98 -2.88 34.18
CA GLY A 299 2.19 -2.11 34.41
C GLY A 299 2.06 -0.62 34.08
N GLU A 300 3.18 0.03 33.86
CA GLU A 300 3.33 1.49 33.75
C GLU A 300 2.98 2.05 32.35
N GLY A 301 1.95 1.50 31.74
CA GLY A 301 1.47 1.93 30.44
C GLY A 301 -0.04 2.16 30.43
N ARG A 302 -0.54 2.91 29.44
CA ARG A 302 -1.97 3.07 29.22
C ARG A 302 -2.33 2.94 27.74
N ILE A 303 -3.51 2.42 27.48
CA ILE A 303 -4.08 2.37 26.14
C ILE A 303 -4.55 3.77 25.74
N LEU A 304 -4.12 4.24 24.58
CA LEU A 304 -4.58 5.46 23.93
C LEU A 304 -5.53 5.04 22.78
N GLY A 305 -6.81 4.96 23.02
CA GLY A 305 -7.77 4.56 22.01
C GLY A 305 -8.70 3.47 22.51
N GLY A 306 -9.29 2.73 21.57
CA GLY A 306 -10.25 1.67 21.92
C GLY A 306 -9.56 0.44 22.52
N ALA A 307 -10.02 -0.01 23.67
CA ALA A 307 -9.58 -1.27 24.27
C ALA A 307 -10.34 -2.49 23.75
N ASN A 308 -11.47 -2.29 23.06
CA ASN A 308 -12.28 -3.35 22.49
C ASN A 308 -12.62 -3.01 21.04
N ILE A 309 -11.99 -3.68 20.10
CA ILE A 309 -12.00 -3.32 18.70
C ILE A 309 -12.47 -4.50 17.85
N LEU A 310 -13.38 -4.23 16.92
CA LEU A 310 -13.83 -5.21 15.94
C LEU A 310 -12.76 -5.44 14.87
N ALA A 311 -12.31 -6.68 14.74
CA ALA A 311 -11.33 -7.09 13.75
C ALA A 311 -11.97 -7.42 12.39
N ASN A 312 -12.89 -6.56 11.92
CA ASN A 312 -13.62 -6.76 10.68
C ASN A 312 -13.78 -5.44 9.89
N PRO A 313 -13.71 -5.47 8.58
CA PRO A 313 -13.07 -6.43 7.67
C PRO A 313 -11.57 -6.25 7.57
N ALA A 314 -11.01 -5.26 8.28
CA ALA A 314 -9.58 -5.18 8.47
C ALA A 314 -9.10 -6.46 9.19
N PRO A 315 -8.08 -7.12 8.69
CA PRO A 315 -7.64 -8.40 9.25
C PRO A 315 -7.05 -8.27 10.65
N VAL A 316 -6.86 -7.05 11.13
CA VAL A 316 -6.16 -6.71 12.35
C VAL A 316 -6.89 -5.62 13.13
N SER A 317 -6.79 -5.68 14.44
CA SER A 317 -7.25 -4.64 15.35
C SER A 317 -6.04 -3.87 15.88
N TYR A 318 -6.21 -2.59 16.12
CA TYR A 318 -5.13 -1.70 16.55
C TYR A 318 -5.49 -0.95 17.81
N THR A 319 -4.49 -0.73 18.65
CA THR A 319 -4.54 0.21 19.73
C THR A 319 -3.17 0.87 19.91
N HIS A 320 -3.14 2.01 20.58
CA HIS A 320 -1.89 2.66 20.95
C HIS A 320 -1.60 2.44 22.42
N LEU A 321 -0.36 2.14 22.72
CA LEU A 321 0.15 2.01 24.08
C LEU A 321 1.12 3.16 24.35
N ARG A 322 0.87 3.91 25.43
CA ARG A 322 1.76 4.95 25.94
C ARG A 322 2.40 4.48 27.23
N ALA A 323 3.71 4.62 27.34
CA ALA A 323 4.41 4.44 28.61
C ALA A 323 4.24 5.67 29.50
N HIS A 324 4.15 5.47 30.80
CA HIS A 324 4.16 6.52 31.81
C HIS A 324 5.55 6.63 32.44
N GLU A 325 6.01 7.86 32.69
CA GLU A 325 7.11 8.06 33.62
C GLU A 325 6.68 7.63 35.00
N THR A 326 7.49 6.80 35.62
CA THR A 326 7.45 6.60 37.07
C THR A 326 8.09 7.83 37.67
N VAL A 327 7.31 8.75 38.21
CA VAL A 327 7.81 9.78 39.09
C VAL A 327 8.22 9.06 40.37
N LEU A 328 9.54 8.90 40.58
CA LEU A 328 10.10 8.45 41.83
C LEU A 328 10.02 9.56 42.86
#